data_bbd24067716e1c9cc1b5ca80c8b9c05e
#
_entry.id   bbd24067716e1c9cc1b5ca80c8b9c05e
#
_cell.length_a   1.000
_cell.length_b   1.000
_cell.length_c   1.000
_cell.angle_alpha   90.00
_cell.angle_beta   90.00
_cell.angle_gamma   90.00
#
_symmetry.space_group_name_H-M   'P 1'
#
loop_
_entity.id
_entity.type
_entity.pdbx_description
1 polymer ?
#
loop_
_entity_poly.entity_id
_entity_poly.type
_entity_poly.pdbx_seq_one_letter_code
_entity_poly.pdbx_strand_id
1 'polypeptide(L)'
;MDEQERQRLIKEEEKNTKRLRFLVDLTTSVLYQDHTLTLEEARTMVRNTEKAILAMFPDKQQTFDIVLRPRFERILHERWGAGVSGLVH
;
A
#
# COMPACT_ATOMS: atom_id res chain seq x y z
N MET A 1 25.17 -14.27 15.50
CA MET A 1 24.13 -13.40 16.04
C MET A 1 23.69 -13.93 17.39
N ASP A 2 23.75 -13.12 18.42
CA ASP A 2 23.34 -13.58 19.73
C ASP A 2 21.81 -13.52 19.87
N GLU A 3 21.30 -14.08 20.95
CA GLU A 3 19.87 -14.22 21.16
C GLU A 3 19.18 -12.86 21.33
N GLN A 4 19.80 -11.93 22.02
CA GLN A 4 19.23 -10.60 22.22
C GLN A 4 19.10 -9.84 20.91
N GLU A 5 20.13 -9.91 20.08
CA GLU A 5 20.14 -9.27 18.79
C GLU A 5 19.07 -9.86 17.87
N ARG A 6 18.96 -11.19 17.87
CA ARG A 6 17.94 -11.88 17.07
C ARG A 6 16.54 -11.49 17.49
N GLN A 7 16.27 -11.44 18.80
CA GLN A 7 14.96 -11.04 19.29
C GLN A 7 14.62 -9.58 18.95
N ARG A 8 15.61 -8.71 19.02
CA ARG A 8 15.40 -7.32 18.64
C ARG A 8 15.01 -7.19 17.17
N LEU A 9 15.69 -7.92 16.28
CA LEU A 9 15.38 -7.91 14.86
C LEU A 9 14.00 -8.48 14.57
N ILE A 10 13.61 -9.53 15.27
CA ILE A 10 12.26 -10.11 15.12
C ILE A 10 11.19 -9.12 15.55
N LYS A 11 11.38 -8.43 16.66
CA LYS A 11 10.42 -7.42 17.12
C LYS A 11 10.31 -6.25 16.16
N GLU A 12 11.42 -5.83 15.59
CA GLU A 12 11.43 -4.75 14.62
C GLU A 12 10.66 -5.15 13.35
N GLU A 13 10.86 -6.37 12.88
CA GLU A 13 10.15 -6.89 11.73
C GLU A 13 8.66 -7.00 11.99
N GLU A 14 8.26 -7.46 13.17
CA GLU A 14 6.85 -7.51 13.54
C GLU A 14 6.22 -6.13 13.58
N LYS A 15 6.94 -5.15 14.10
CA LYS A 15 6.48 -3.77 14.14
C LYS A 15 6.26 -3.21 12.74
N ASN A 16 7.20 -3.48 11.82
CA ASN A 16 7.08 -3.03 10.45
C ASN A 16 5.92 -3.73 9.73
N THR A 17 5.71 -5.01 10.02
CA THR A 17 4.57 -5.75 9.46
C THR A 17 3.25 -5.16 9.90
N LYS A 18 3.13 -4.77 11.17
CA LYS A 18 1.92 -4.11 11.66
C LYS A 18 1.71 -2.76 11.00
N ARG A 19 2.79 -1.99 10.80
CA ARG A 19 2.70 -0.71 10.09
C ARG A 19 2.26 -0.91 8.65
N LEU A 20 2.78 -1.92 7.98
CA LEU A 20 2.38 -2.24 6.62
C LEU A 20 0.88 -2.50 6.55
N ARG A 21 0.37 -3.35 7.43
CA ARG A 21 -1.06 -3.65 7.47
C ARG A 21 -1.88 -2.40 7.74
N PHE A 22 -1.45 -1.59 8.68
CA PHE A 22 -2.13 -0.35 9.00
C PHE A 22 -2.19 0.58 7.79
N LEU A 23 -1.07 0.76 7.10
CA LEU A 23 -1.02 1.62 5.91
C LEU A 23 -1.92 1.11 4.79
N VAL A 24 -1.90 -0.20 4.55
CA VAL A 24 -2.74 -0.79 3.51
C VAL A 24 -4.21 -0.65 3.87
N ASP A 25 -4.57 -0.94 5.13
CA ASP A 25 -5.95 -0.85 5.57
C ASP A 25 -6.46 0.59 5.55
N LEU A 26 -5.63 1.53 6.01
CA LEU A 26 -5.99 2.94 6.00
C LEU A 26 -6.18 3.45 4.58
N THR A 27 -5.24 3.15 3.70
CA THR A 27 -5.33 3.57 2.30
C THR A 27 -6.57 3.00 1.65
N THR A 28 -6.83 1.71 1.86
CA THR A 28 -8.02 1.03 1.33
C THR A 28 -9.29 1.70 1.83
N SER A 29 -9.36 1.97 3.14
CA SER A 29 -10.53 2.60 3.75
C SER A 29 -10.79 3.98 3.19
N VAL A 30 -9.75 4.81 3.07
CA VAL A 30 -9.91 6.16 2.54
C VAL A 30 -10.33 6.11 1.08
N LEU A 31 -9.72 5.23 0.29
CA LEU A 31 -10.08 5.09 -1.13
C LEU A 31 -11.54 4.70 -1.31
N TYR A 32 -12.10 3.90 -0.42
CA TYR A 32 -13.50 3.49 -0.52
C TYR A 32 -14.48 4.50 0.08
N GLN A 33 -14.08 5.19 1.14
CA GLN A 33 -15.05 5.93 1.96
C GLN A 33 -15.01 7.46 1.77
N ASP A 34 -13.91 8.00 1.31
CA ASP A 34 -13.78 9.45 1.17
C ASP A 34 -14.38 9.91 -0.16
N HIS A 35 -15.61 10.42 -0.09
CA HIS A 35 -16.32 10.88 -1.27
C HIS A 35 -15.84 12.22 -1.82
N THR A 36 -14.97 12.91 -1.08
CA THR A 36 -14.39 14.18 -1.55
C THR A 36 -13.10 13.98 -2.32
N LEU A 37 -12.59 12.77 -2.35
CA LEU A 37 -11.30 12.45 -2.95
C LEU A 37 -11.41 12.43 -4.48
N THR A 38 -10.53 13.17 -5.16
CA THR A 38 -10.45 13.09 -6.62
C THR A 38 -9.59 11.90 -7.03
N LEU A 39 -9.72 11.49 -8.29
CA LEU A 39 -8.88 10.42 -8.82
C LEU A 39 -7.39 10.76 -8.70
N GLU A 40 -7.03 12.00 -8.99
CA GLU A 40 -5.63 12.42 -8.90
C GLU A 40 -5.11 12.35 -7.47
N GLU A 41 -5.93 12.80 -6.51
CA GLU A 41 -5.59 12.68 -5.10
C GLU A 41 -5.46 11.22 -4.67
N ALA A 42 -6.34 10.37 -5.17
CA ALA A 42 -6.30 8.95 -4.87
C ALA A 42 -5.01 8.31 -5.40
N ARG A 43 -4.62 8.66 -6.61
CA ARG A 43 -3.36 8.16 -7.19
C ARG A 43 -2.14 8.62 -6.40
N THR A 44 -2.16 9.88 -5.96
CA THR A 44 -1.09 10.39 -5.12
C THR A 44 -1.02 9.64 -3.80
N MET A 45 -2.18 9.34 -3.21
CA MET A 45 -2.23 8.56 -1.98
C MET A 45 -1.63 7.16 -2.17
N VAL A 46 -1.96 6.49 -3.26
CA VAL A 46 -1.40 5.17 -3.55
C VAL A 46 0.12 5.26 -3.70
N ARG A 47 0.62 6.26 -4.43
CA ARG A 47 2.06 6.46 -4.59
C ARG A 47 2.75 6.71 -3.25
N ASN A 48 2.14 7.52 -2.40
CA ASN A 48 2.72 7.81 -1.08
C ASN A 48 2.73 6.56 -0.21
N THR A 49 1.68 5.73 -0.29
CA THR A 49 1.64 4.46 0.42
C THR A 49 2.74 3.53 -0.07
N GLU A 50 2.94 3.45 -1.37
CA GLU A 50 4.02 2.66 -1.94
C GLU A 50 5.38 3.12 -1.41
N LYS A 51 5.63 4.42 -1.43
CA LYS A 51 6.90 4.96 -0.92
C LYS A 51 7.11 4.62 0.55
N ALA A 52 6.06 4.72 1.36
CA ALA A 52 6.16 4.41 2.78
C ALA A 52 6.45 2.93 3.00
N ILE A 53 5.80 2.06 2.24
CA ILE A 53 6.03 0.62 2.33
C ILE A 53 7.46 0.27 1.94
N LEU A 54 7.94 0.84 0.84
CA LEU A 54 9.29 0.55 0.35
C LEU A 54 10.37 1.17 1.21
N ALA A 55 10.05 2.20 1.99
CA ALA A 55 10.97 2.72 2.99
C ALA A 55 11.18 1.71 4.11
N MET A 56 10.14 0.95 4.47
CA MET A 56 10.25 -0.09 5.49
C MET A 56 10.80 -1.41 4.92
N PHE A 57 10.47 -1.71 3.69
CA PHE A 57 10.82 -2.96 3.03
C PHE A 57 11.37 -2.68 1.63
N PRO A 58 12.63 -2.23 1.53
CA PRO A 58 13.18 -1.81 0.22
C PRO A 58 13.23 -2.93 -0.83
N ASP A 59 13.25 -4.18 -0.38
CA ASP A 59 13.34 -5.34 -1.27
C ASP A 59 11.97 -5.85 -1.72
N LYS A 60 10.88 -5.14 -1.38
CA LYS A 60 9.52 -5.63 -1.67
C LYS A 60 8.83 -4.92 -2.83
N GLN A 61 9.60 -4.32 -3.72
CA GLN A 61 9.00 -3.65 -4.88
C GLN A 61 8.18 -4.62 -5.73
N GLN A 62 8.72 -5.81 -5.98
CA GLN A 62 8.02 -6.79 -6.79
C GLN A 62 6.74 -7.27 -6.11
N THR A 63 6.80 -7.48 -4.79
CA THR A 63 5.61 -7.86 -4.03
C THR A 63 4.55 -6.79 -4.12
N PHE A 64 4.94 -5.51 -3.99
CA PHE A 64 4.00 -4.41 -4.13
C PHE A 64 3.35 -4.44 -5.52
N ASP A 65 4.15 -4.58 -6.56
CA ASP A 65 3.66 -4.54 -7.94
C ASP A 65 2.71 -5.70 -8.26
N ILE A 66 2.96 -6.88 -7.68
CA ILE A 66 2.16 -8.06 -7.98
C ILE A 66 0.92 -8.16 -7.10
N VAL A 67 1.01 -7.75 -5.83
CA VAL A 67 -0.06 -7.97 -4.86
C VAL A 67 -0.85 -6.71 -4.55
N LEU A 68 -0.17 -5.63 -4.20
CA LEU A 68 -0.84 -4.42 -3.70
C LEU A 68 -1.27 -3.46 -4.80
N ARG A 69 -0.44 -3.25 -5.80
CA ARG A 69 -0.79 -2.35 -6.89
C ARG A 69 -2.07 -2.79 -7.62
N PRO A 70 -2.23 -4.07 -7.98
CA PRO A 70 -3.50 -4.48 -8.62
C PRO A 70 -4.71 -4.28 -7.73
N ARG A 71 -4.54 -4.47 -6.41
CA ARG A 71 -5.64 -4.24 -5.47
C ARG A 71 -6.06 -2.77 -5.45
N PHE A 72 -5.09 -1.86 -5.35
CA PHE A 72 -5.39 -0.44 -5.35
C PHE A 72 -5.95 0.02 -6.70
N GLU A 73 -5.40 -0.48 -7.80
CA GLU A 73 -5.92 -0.14 -9.13
C GLU A 73 -7.36 -0.59 -9.30
N ARG A 74 -7.72 -1.74 -8.76
CA ARG A 74 -9.11 -2.21 -8.80
C ARG A 74 -10.03 -1.25 -8.06
N ILE A 75 -9.62 -0.75 -6.89
CA ILE A 75 -10.43 0.20 -6.14
C ILE A 75 -10.58 1.49 -6.93
N LEU A 76 -9.50 1.98 -7.51
CA LEU A 76 -9.55 3.19 -8.33
C LEU A 76 -10.51 3.01 -9.50
N HIS A 77 -10.45 1.85 -10.15
CA HIS A 77 -11.34 1.55 -11.25
C HIS A 77 -12.80 1.49 -10.80
N GLU A 78 -13.08 0.84 -9.68
CA GLU A 78 -14.42 0.73 -9.15
C GLU A 78 -15.02 2.10 -8.82
N ARG A 79 -14.22 3.01 -8.28
CA ARG A 79 -14.72 4.31 -7.84
C ARG A 79 -14.74 5.37 -8.93
N TRP A 80 -13.76 5.37 -9.81
CA TRP A 80 -13.63 6.42 -10.81
C TRP A 80 -13.81 5.92 -12.24
N GLY A 81 -14.03 4.63 -12.42
CA GLY A 81 -14.43 4.06 -13.68
C GLY A 81 -13.40 4.08 -14.78
N ALA A 82 -13.87 4.27 -16.00
CA ALA A 82 -13.02 4.15 -17.18
C ALA A 82 -11.90 5.17 -17.28
N GLY A 83 -11.98 6.25 -16.50
CA GLY A 83 -10.92 7.25 -16.46
C GLY A 83 -9.66 6.79 -15.76
N VAL A 84 -9.71 5.63 -15.10
CA VAL A 84 -8.61 5.16 -14.28
C VAL A 84 -7.50 4.56 -15.08
N SER A 85 -7.80 3.79 -16.11
CA SER A 85 -6.74 3.08 -16.77
C SER A 85 -7.14 2.66 -18.18
N GLY A 86 -6.13 2.40 -18.98
CA GLY A 86 -6.31 1.77 -20.27
C GLY A 86 -6.51 0.28 -20.17
N LEU A 87 -6.63 -0.22 -18.97
CA LEU A 87 -6.85 -1.64 -18.75
C LEU A 87 -8.31 -2.00 -18.80
N VAL A 88 -9.13 -1.03 -18.93
CA VAL A 88 -10.52 -1.30 -19.00
C VAL A 88 -10.77 -2.11 -20.23
N HIS A 89 -10.95 -3.26 -20.01
CA HIS A 89 -11.23 -4.27 -20.96
C HIS A 89 -10.14 -5.12 -21.33
#